data_e5ddbb7c16047ba3ffd3ca2eb4c47f88
#
_entry.id   e5ddbb7c16047ba3ffd3ca2eb4c47f88
#
_cell.length_a   1.000
_cell.length_b   1.000
_cell.length_c   1.000
_cell.angle_alpha   90.00
_cell.angle_beta   90.00
_cell.angle_gamma   90.00
#
_symmetry.space_group_name_H-M   'P 1'
#
loop_
_entity.id
_entity.type
_entity.pdbx_description
1 polymer ?
#
loop_
_entity_poly.entity_id
_entity_poly.type
_entity_poly.pdbx_seq_one_letter_code
_entity_poly.pdbx_strand_id
1 'polypeptide(L)'
;MSTAIEIILALLVGLLAGWILRGHKDERSKVNGERDSASQELEEAVAPPTNAFMSKLSTIMAERMADPNLAVDDLVKEMGMGRTVFFKRMKGLTGQSPVEFIRETRLRRAAELLRTSEQSVTEVSHAVGIEDSRYFAKCFKHSYGVTPTEYRAQVKVNG
;
A
#
# COMPACT_ATOMS: atom_id res chain seq x y z
N MET A 1 -27.06 -29.22 -56.75
CA MET A 1 -27.74 -28.96 -55.47
C MET A 1 -26.89 -29.36 -54.26
N SER A 2 -25.62 -29.74 -54.45
CA SER A 2 -24.73 -30.21 -53.36
C SER A 2 -23.94 -29.10 -52.67
N THR A 3 -23.61 -28.01 -53.35
CA THR A 3 -22.71 -26.95 -52.85
C THR A 3 -23.32 -26.05 -51.77
N ALA A 4 -24.63 -25.86 -51.75
CA ALA A 4 -25.30 -25.03 -50.78
C ALA A 4 -25.36 -25.68 -49.38
N ILE A 5 -25.49 -27.00 -49.34
CA ILE A 5 -25.55 -27.78 -48.08
C ILE A 5 -24.17 -27.82 -47.39
N GLU A 6 -23.08 -27.93 -48.19
CA GLU A 6 -21.72 -27.92 -47.65
C GLU A 6 -21.33 -26.57 -47.05
N ILE A 7 -21.75 -25.47 -47.67
CA ILE A 7 -21.50 -24.11 -47.15
C ILE A 7 -22.26 -23.87 -45.86
N ILE A 8 -23.51 -24.33 -45.73
CA ILE A 8 -24.33 -24.21 -44.55
C ILE A 8 -23.74 -25.05 -43.39
N LEU A 9 -23.26 -26.27 -43.71
CA LEU A 9 -22.60 -27.12 -42.68
C LEU A 9 -21.29 -26.51 -42.19
N ALA A 10 -20.48 -25.94 -43.05
CA ALA A 10 -19.23 -25.28 -42.69
C ALA A 10 -19.47 -24.04 -41.80
N LEU A 11 -20.52 -23.25 -42.09
CA LEU A 11 -20.91 -22.11 -41.27
C LEU A 11 -21.44 -22.52 -39.89
N LEU A 12 -22.21 -23.62 -39.80
CA LEU A 12 -22.69 -24.13 -38.53
C LEU A 12 -21.55 -24.70 -37.65
N VAL A 13 -20.57 -25.38 -38.25
CA VAL A 13 -19.39 -25.88 -37.50
C VAL A 13 -18.52 -24.73 -37.03
N GLY A 14 -18.36 -23.68 -37.83
CA GLY A 14 -17.61 -22.47 -37.42
C GLY A 14 -18.28 -21.70 -36.27
N LEU A 15 -19.60 -21.60 -36.29
CA LEU A 15 -20.38 -20.97 -35.20
C LEU A 15 -20.35 -21.78 -33.91
N LEU A 16 -20.43 -23.11 -34.00
CA LEU A 16 -20.32 -24.01 -32.84
C LEU A 16 -18.91 -23.99 -32.23
N ALA A 17 -17.87 -23.99 -33.04
CA ALA A 17 -16.49 -23.89 -32.56
C ALA A 17 -16.22 -22.52 -31.89
N GLY A 18 -16.74 -21.43 -32.44
CA GLY A 18 -16.64 -20.11 -31.84
C GLY A 18 -17.40 -19.97 -30.54
N TRP A 19 -18.53 -20.68 -30.40
CA TRP A 19 -19.32 -20.67 -29.16
C TRP A 19 -18.66 -21.50 -28.05
N ILE A 20 -18.09 -22.65 -28.38
CA ILE A 20 -17.35 -23.51 -27.44
C ILE A 20 -16.07 -22.82 -26.96
N LEU A 21 -15.33 -22.16 -27.84
CA LEU A 21 -14.11 -21.41 -27.48
C LEU A 21 -14.42 -20.18 -26.62
N ARG A 22 -15.55 -19.53 -26.81
CA ARG A 22 -15.97 -18.36 -26.01
C ARG A 22 -16.49 -18.80 -24.64
N GLY A 23 -17.19 -19.94 -24.51
CA GLY A 23 -17.65 -20.49 -23.25
C GLY A 23 -16.52 -20.96 -22.33
N HIS A 24 -15.43 -21.51 -22.89
CA HIS A 24 -14.30 -21.98 -22.09
C HIS A 24 -13.41 -20.87 -21.50
N LYS A 25 -13.45 -19.66 -22.06
CA LYS A 25 -12.64 -18.54 -21.55
C LYS A 25 -13.29 -17.84 -20.35
N ASP A 26 -14.63 -17.85 -20.27
CA ASP A 26 -15.35 -17.21 -19.16
C ASP A 26 -15.38 -18.06 -17.87
N GLU A 27 -15.40 -19.38 -17.97
CA GLU A 27 -15.40 -20.23 -16.77
C GLU A 27 -14.06 -20.23 -16.03
N ARG A 28 -12.93 -20.18 -16.72
CA ARG A 28 -11.62 -20.09 -16.07
C ARG A 28 -11.40 -18.75 -15.35
N SER A 29 -11.97 -17.67 -15.87
CA SER A 29 -11.87 -16.35 -15.24
C SER A 29 -12.73 -16.26 -13.97
N LYS A 30 -13.90 -16.87 -13.96
CA LYS A 30 -14.77 -16.94 -12.76
C LYS A 30 -14.19 -17.81 -11.65
N VAL A 31 -13.68 -19.01 -11.98
CA VAL A 31 -13.10 -19.93 -10.99
C VAL A 31 -11.84 -19.36 -10.34
N ASN A 32 -11.02 -18.60 -11.05
CA ASN A 32 -9.86 -17.95 -10.47
C ASN A 32 -10.28 -16.76 -9.58
N GLY A 33 -11.27 -15.96 -9.98
CA GLY A 33 -11.78 -14.87 -9.18
C GLY A 33 -12.45 -15.33 -7.87
N GLU A 34 -13.17 -16.42 -7.89
CA GLU A 34 -13.80 -16.99 -6.68
C GLU A 34 -12.77 -17.63 -5.73
N ARG A 35 -11.73 -18.28 -6.25
CA ARG A 35 -10.64 -18.81 -5.43
C ARG A 35 -9.82 -17.71 -4.77
N ASP A 36 -9.51 -16.65 -5.50
CA ASP A 36 -8.79 -15.50 -4.95
C ASP A 36 -9.63 -14.78 -3.90
N SER A 37 -10.92 -14.61 -4.13
CA SER A 37 -11.84 -14.01 -3.15
C SER A 37 -11.98 -14.87 -1.88
N ALA A 38 -12.20 -16.18 -2.02
CA ALA A 38 -12.33 -17.08 -0.87
C ALA A 38 -11.02 -17.19 -0.07
N SER A 39 -9.88 -17.18 -0.74
CA SER A 39 -8.57 -17.18 -0.08
C SER A 39 -8.33 -15.86 0.67
N GLN A 40 -8.73 -14.73 0.11
CA GLN A 40 -8.63 -13.43 0.75
C GLN A 40 -9.58 -13.30 1.95
N GLU A 41 -10.82 -13.79 1.84
CA GLU A 41 -11.78 -13.79 2.95
C GLU A 41 -11.31 -14.68 4.11
N LEU A 42 -10.70 -15.84 3.82
CA LEU A 42 -10.16 -16.73 4.84
C LEU A 42 -8.93 -16.11 5.53
N GLU A 43 -8.06 -15.44 4.76
CA GLU A 43 -6.88 -14.75 5.28
C GLU A 43 -7.28 -13.54 6.14
N GLU A 44 -8.35 -12.82 5.76
CA GLU A 44 -8.90 -11.71 6.55
C GLU A 44 -9.60 -12.19 7.83
N ALA A 45 -10.26 -13.36 7.80
CA ALA A 45 -10.88 -13.96 8.99
C ALA A 45 -9.85 -14.46 10.03
N VAL A 46 -8.64 -14.84 9.58
CA VAL A 46 -7.52 -15.27 10.45
C VAL A 46 -6.64 -14.10 10.89
N ALA A 47 -6.80 -12.92 10.27
CA ALA A 47 -6.00 -11.75 10.58
C ALA A 47 -6.25 -11.25 12.02
N PRO A 48 -5.21 -10.74 12.72
CA PRO A 48 -5.34 -10.28 14.09
C PRO A 48 -6.38 -9.16 14.23
N PRO A 49 -7.04 -9.02 15.39
CA PRO A 49 -8.01 -7.95 15.62
C PRO A 49 -7.38 -6.57 15.38
N THR A 50 -8.20 -5.58 15.06
CA THR A 50 -7.77 -4.22 14.69
C THR A 50 -6.72 -3.62 15.63
N ASN A 51 -6.91 -3.78 16.94
CA ASN A 51 -5.98 -3.25 17.94
C ASN A 51 -4.63 -3.96 17.88
N ALA A 52 -4.60 -5.28 17.71
CA ALA A 52 -3.36 -6.05 17.58
C ALA A 52 -2.62 -5.70 16.28
N PHE A 53 -3.35 -5.49 15.19
CA PHE A 53 -2.77 -5.04 13.92
C PHE A 53 -2.07 -3.69 14.07
N MET A 54 -2.77 -2.68 14.59
CA MET A 54 -2.22 -1.34 14.75
C MET A 54 -1.08 -1.30 15.77
N SER A 55 -1.18 -2.05 16.86
CA SER A 55 -0.12 -2.17 17.87
C SER A 55 1.15 -2.76 17.25
N LYS A 56 1.04 -3.89 16.55
CA LYS A 56 2.18 -4.53 15.87
C LYS A 56 2.81 -3.61 14.82
N LEU A 57 1.98 -2.96 14.00
CA LEU A 57 2.45 -2.01 13.00
C LEU A 57 3.21 -0.83 13.63
N SER A 58 2.68 -0.29 14.74
CA SER A 58 3.32 0.81 15.46
C SER A 58 4.67 0.39 16.05
N THR A 59 4.78 -0.84 16.57
CA THR A 59 6.04 -1.39 17.08
C THR A 59 7.08 -1.50 15.96
N ILE A 60 6.72 -2.09 14.82
CA ILE A 60 7.62 -2.20 13.65
C ILE A 60 8.08 -0.81 13.21
N MET A 61 7.17 0.15 13.12
CA MET A 61 7.51 1.51 12.73
C MET A 61 8.42 2.19 13.77
N ALA A 62 8.20 2.00 15.07
CA ALA A 62 9.06 2.56 16.11
C ALA A 62 10.50 2.04 16.03
N GLU A 63 10.67 0.75 15.71
CA GLU A 63 11.97 0.09 15.59
C GLU A 63 12.70 0.41 14.28
N ARG A 64 11.96 0.55 13.17
CA ARG A 64 12.54 0.59 11.83
C ARG A 64 12.32 1.88 11.04
N MET A 65 11.58 2.86 11.55
CA MET A 65 11.30 4.09 10.77
C MET A 65 12.56 4.87 10.37
N ALA A 66 13.64 4.76 11.15
CA ALA A 66 14.93 5.39 10.87
C ALA A 66 15.72 4.69 9.76
N ASP A 67 15.36 3.46 9.39
CA ASP A 67 15.98 2.73 8.28
C ASP A 67 15.53 3.35 6.94
N PRO A 68 16.42 3.98 6.15
CA PRO A 68 16.03 4.60 4.88
C PRO A 68 15.54 3.57 3.85
N ASN A 69 15.97 2.31 3.99
CA ASN A 69 15.63 1.21 3.09
C ASN A 69 14.31 0.50 3.47
N LEU A 70 13.65 0.91 4.55
CA LEU A 70 12.39 0.31 4.97
C LEU A 70 11.35 0.41 3.84
N ALA A 71 11.04 -0.74 3.23
CA ALA A 71 10.07 -0.87 2.16
C ALA A 71 8.72 -1.40 2.68
N VAL A 72 7.68 -1.23 1.88
CA VAL A 72 6.34 -1.78 2.20
C VAL A 72 6.37 -3.30 2.31
N ASP A 73 7.19 -3.97 1.49
CA ASP A 73 7.31 -5.42 1.51
C ASP A 73 7.91 -5.95 2.82
N ASP A 74 8.77 -5.17 3.47
CA ASP A 74 9.26 -5.49 4.81
C ASP A 74 8.12 -5.48 5.83
N LEU A 75 7.27 -4.45 5.79
CA LEU A 75 6.09 -4.39 6.66
C LEU A 75 5.14 -5.57 6.41
N VAL A 76 4.86 -5.91 5.15
CA VAL A 76 4.02 -7.05 4.78
C VAL A 76 4.58 -8.34 5.37
N LYS A 77 5.89 -8.57 5.22
CA LYS A 77 6.58 -9.74 5.75
C LYS A 77 6.52 -9.82 7.28
N GLU A 78 6.85 -8.73 7.96
CA GLU A 78 6.85 -8.68 9.41
C GLU A 78 5.45 -8.76 10.02
N MET A 79 4.45 -8.21 9.33
CA MET A 79 3.04 -8.36 9.72
C MET A 79 2.54 -9.79 9.56
N GLY A 80 3.19 -10.62 8.73
CA GLY A 80 2.88 -12.04 8.53
C GLY A 80 1.55 -12.26 7.81
N MET A 81 1.22 -11.40 6.86
CA MET A 81 -0.02 -11.51 6.06
C MET A 81 0.25 -11.26 4.58
N GLY A 82 -0.69 -11.64 3.72
CA GLY A 82 -0.59 -11.40 2.28
C GLY A 82 -0.64 -9.90 1.94
N ARG A 83 0.08 -9.50 0.87
CA ARG A 83 0.19 -8.10 0.44
C ARG A 83 -1.19 -7.45 0.22
N THR A 84 -2.10 -8.14 -0.47
CA THR A 84 -3.45 -7.63 -0.76
C THR A 84 -4.24 -7.36 0.52
N VAL A 85 -4.22 -8.30 1.47
CA VAL A 85 -4.88 -8.17 2.78
C VAL A 85 -4.29 -7.01 3.57
N PHE A 86 -2.96 -6.90 3.59
CA PHE A 86 -2.26 -5.80 4.26
C PHE A 86 -2.70 -4.42 3.71
N PHE A 87 -2.69 -4.25 2.38
CA PHE A 87 -3.08 -2.99 1.74
C PHE A 87 -4.55 -2.63 2.01
N LYS A 88 -5.47 -3.59 1.85
CA LYS A 88 -6.89 -3.42 2.13
C LYS A 88 -7.13 -3.00 3.58
N ARG A 89 -6.46 -3.68 4.51
CA ARG A 89 -6.57 -3.43 5.94
C ARG A 89 -5.99 -2.07 6.34
N MET A 90 -4.80 -1.72 5.84
CA MET A 90 -4.22 -0.39 6.01
C MET A 90 -5.15 0.71 5.55
N LYS A 91 -5.69 0.58 4.31
CA LYS A 91 -6.61 1.57 3.76
C LYS A 91 -7.91 1.69 4.58
N GLY A 92 -8.46 0.57 5.02
CA GLY A 92 -9.67 0.55 5.85
C GLY A 92 -9.49 1.16 7.24
N LEU A 93 -8.31 0.95 7.88
CA LEU A 93 -8.06 1.43 9.24
C LEU A 93 -7.50 2.86 9.31
N THR A 94 -6.68 3.25 8.33
CA THR A 94 -5.96 4.53 8.36
C THR A 94 -6.41 5.52 7.29
N GLY A 95 -7.16 5.07 6.29
CA GLY A 95 -7.49 5.86 5.11
C GLY A 95 -6.31 6.07 4.14
N GLN A 96 -5.12 5.56 4.48
CA GLN A 96 -3.86 5.81 3.77
C GLN A 96 -3.35 4.54 3.10
N SER A 97 -2.53 4.70 2.06
CA SER A 97 -1.70 3.61 1.56
C SER A 97 -0.52 3.34 2.51
N PRO A 98 0.09 2.14 2.48
CA PRO A 98 1.26 1.85 3.31
C PRO A 98 2.44 2.81 3.09
N VAL A 99 2.69 3.26 1.87
CA VAL A 99 3.74 4.23 1.55
C VAL A 99 3.46 5.59 2.20
N GLU A 100 2.22 6.06 2.11
CA GLU A 100 1.78 7.30 2.76
C GLU A 100 1.91 7.19 4.28
N PHE A 101 1.51 6.07 4.85
CA PHE A 101 1.60 5.83 6.29
C PHE A 101 3.04 5.87 6.80
N ILE A 102 4.00 5.21 6.13
CA ILE A 102 5.42 5.28 6.47
C ILE A 102 5.89 6.75 6.43
N ARG A 103 5.61 7.45 5.34
CA ARG A 103 6.01 8.85 5.16
C ARG A 103 5.44 9.74 6.26
N GLU A 104 4.14 9.68 6.52
CA GLU A 104 3.48 10.51 7.53
C GLU A 104 3.98 10.19 8.96
N THR A 105 4.27 8.92 9.25
CA THR A 105 4.85 8.53 10.53
C THR A 105 6.26 9.12 10.71
N ARG A 106 7.09 9.09 9.67
CA ARG A 106 8.41 9.73 9.67
C ARG A 106 8.32 11.25 9.84
N LEU A 107 7.41 11.90 9.14
CA LEU A 107 7.22 13.35 9.23
C LEU A 107 6.70 13.77 10.62
N ARG A 108 5.83 12.99 11.24
CA ARG A 108 5.36 13.23 12.60
C ARG A 108 6.51 13.16 13.60
N ARG A 109 7.35 12.14 13.50
CA ARG A 109 8.55 12.03 14.33
C ARG A 109 9.53 13.17 14.09
N ALA A 110 9.69 13.60 12.84
CA ALA A 110 10.49 14.76 12.50
C ALA A 110 9.97 16.05 13.15
N ALA A 111 8.65 16.26 13.15
CA ALA A 111 8.05 17.42 13.82
C ALA A 111 8.32 17.41 15.33
N GLU A 112 8.29 16.26 15.99
CA GLU A 112 8.69 16.12 17.40
C GLU A 112 10.16 16.49 17.61
N LEU A 113 11.07 15.94 16.79
CA LEU A 113 12.51 16.24 16.88
C LEU A 113 12.80 17.72 16.63
N LEU A 114 12.14 18.33 15.64
CA LEU A 114 12.26 19.76 15.36
C LEU A 114 11.84 20.63 16.55
N ARG A 115 10.89 20.17 17.35
CA ARG A 115 10.40 20.85 18.55
C ARG A 115 11.29 20.64 19.77
N THR A 116 11.83 19.42 19.95
CA THR A 116 12.46 18.99 21.21
C THR A 116 13.97 18.90 21.16
N SER A 117 14.59 18.98 19.99
CA SER A 117 16.04 18.86 19.84
C SER A 117 16.68 20.04 19.12
N GLU A 118 17.99 20.20 19.30
CA GLU A 118 18.82 21.21 18.59
C GLU A 118 19.44 20.65 17.29
N GLN A 119 19.08 19.42 16.87
CA GLN A 119 19.55 18.82 15.63
C GLN A 119 19.23 19.72 14.43
N SER A 120 20.13 19.82 13.46
CA SER A 120 19.86 20.50 12.19
C SER A 120 18.70 19.84 11.44
N VAL A 121 18.09 20.54 10.49
CA VAL A 121 17.03 19.98 9.64
C VAL A 121 17.52 18.74 8.87
N THR A 122 18.78 18.73 8.45
CA THR A 122 19.40 17.60 7.75
C THR A 122 19.56 16.40 8.69
N GLU A 123 20.04 16.62 9.92
CA GLU A 123 20.16 15.55 10.91
C GLU A 123 18.79 14.95 11.27
N VAL A 124 17.75 15.80 11.44
CA VAL A 124 16.37 15.33 11.66
C VAL A 124 15.87 14.49 10.48
N SER A 125 16.14 14.93 9.23
CA SER A 125 15.78 14.18 8.03
C SER A 125 16.37 12.77 8.05
N HIS A 126 17.66 12.64 8.35
CA HIS A 126 18.35 11.36 8.44
C HIS A 126 17.87 10.52 9.63
N ALA A 127 17.64 11.15 10.78
CA ALA A 127 17.15 10.46 11.98
C ALA A 127 15.77 9.80 11.79
N VAL A 128 14.98 10.28 10.82
CA VAL A 128 13.68 9.67 10.48
C VAL A 128 13.72 8.83 9.21
N GLY A 129 14.91 8.50 8.71
CA GLY A 129 15.08 7.61 7.54
C GLY A 129 14.78 8.27 6.19
N ILE A 130 14.91 9.60 6.08
CA ILE A 130 14.79 10.31 4.81
C ILE A 130 16.14 10.94 4.46
N GLU A 131 16.90 10.29 3.59
CA GLU A 131 18.27 10.72 3.25
C GLU A 131 18.29 12.02 2.41
N ASP A 132 17.34 12.20 1.50
CA ASP A 132 17.23 13.41 0.69
C ASP A 132 16.52 14.52 1.48
N SER A 133 17.29 15.45 2.03
CA SER A 133 16.79 16.59 2.79
C SER A 133 15.90 17.56 1.97
N ARG A 134 16.05 17.61 0.64
CA ARG A 134 15.19 18.43 -0.24
C ARG A 134 13.83 17.76 -0.38
N TYR A 135 13.82 16.45 -0.59
CA TYR A 135 12.58 15.66 -0.61
C TYR A 135 11.87 15.73 0.75
N PHE A 136 12.63 15.60 1.85
CA PHE A 136 12.10 15.78 3.21
C PHE A 136 11.40 17.12 3.37
N ALA A 137 12.08 18.24 3.05
CA ALA A 137 11.52 19.58 3.19
C ALA A 137 10.24 19.76 2.36
N LYS A 138 10.20 19.22 1.14
CA LYS A 138 9.01 19.23 0.28
C LYS A 138 7.84 18.46 0.90
N CYS A 139 8.08 17.23 1.39
CA CYS A 139 7.06 16.41 2.03
C CYS A 139 6.57 17.06 3.33
N PHE A 140 7.48 17.58 4.14
CA PHE A 140 7.14 18.26 5.40
C PHE A 140 6.26 19.48 5.14
N LYS A 141 6.64 20.34 4.19
CA LYS A 141 5.82 21.50 3.82
C LYS A 141 4.44 21.10 3.30
N HIS A 142 4.35 19.99 2.55
CA HIS A 142 3.08 19.49 2.08
C HIS A 142 2.16 19.06 3.24
N SER A 143 2.70 18.38 4.26
CA SER A 143 1.91 17.85 5.38
C SER A 143 1.62 18.91 6.46
N TYR A 144 2.54 19.85 6.70
CA TYR A 144 2.45 20.83 7.78
C TYR A 144 2.18 22.27 7.32
N GLY A 145 2.14 22.52 6.02
CA GLY A 145 1.91 23.86 5.43
C GLY A 145 3.13 24.80 5.45
N VAL A 146 4.14 24.49 6.26
CA VAL A 146 5.37 25.29 6.43
C VAL A 146 6.62 24.42 6.27
N THR A 147 7.76 25.04 5.97
CA THR A 147 9.03 24.31 5.90
C THR A 147 9.50 23.86 7.28
N PRO A 148 10.38 22.83 7.37
CA PRO A 148 10.94 22.39 8.67
C PRO A 148 11.60 23.52 9.47
N THR A 149 12.26 24.45 8.80
CA THR A 149 12.93 25.62 9.43
C THR A 149 11.90 26.59 10.00
N GLU A 150 10.88 26.93 9.23
CA GLU A 150 9.78 27.80 9.68
C GLU A 150 9.01 27.16 10.83
N TYR A 151 8.73 25.85 10.74
CA TYR A 151 8.08 25.09 11.81
C TYR A 151 8.86 25.19 13.13
N ARG A 152 10.18 24.97 13.10
CA ARG A 152 11.05 25.10 14.28
C ARG A 152 11.01 26.52 14.88
N ALA A 153 11.08 27.52 14.03
CA ALA A 153 11.04 28.92 14.49
C ALA A 153 9.71 29.23 15.21
N GLN A 154 8.58 28.78 14.63
CA GLN A 154 7.26 28.99 15.22
C GLN A 154 7.10 28.30 16.59
N VAL A 155 7.64 27.07 16.75
CA VAL A 155 7.50 26.32 18.02
C VAL A 155 8.37 26.90 19.12
N LYS A 156 9.57 27.43 18.76
CA LYS A 156 10.47 28.09 19.75
C LYS A 156 9.95 29.44 20.24
N VAL A 157 9.10 30.10 19.48
CA VAL A 157 8.48 31.38 19.89
C VAL A 157 7.27 31.17 20.81
N ASN A 158 6.58 30.04 20.68
CA ASN A 158 5.33 29.73 21.37
C ASN A 158 5.49 28.80 22.58
N GLY A 159 6.69 28.36 22.91
CA GLY A 159 7.04 27.51 24.06
C GLY A 159 7.97 28.20 25.01
#